data_50061c1783432524f84c083de1c9c46e
#
_entry.id   50061c1783432524f84c083de1c9c46e
#
_cell.length_a   1.000
_cell.length_b   1.000
_cell.length_c   1.000
_cell.angle_alpha   90.00
_cell.angle_beta   90.00
_cell.angle_gamma   90.00
#
_symmetry.space_group_name_H-M   'P 1'
#
loop_
_entity.id
_entity.type
_entity.pdbx_description
1 polymer ?
#
loop_
_entity_poly.entity_id
_entity_poly.type
_entity_poly.pdbx_seq_one_letter_code
_entity_poly.pdbx_strand_id
1 'polypeptide(L)' 'MSITAEARMGNDIARQFGHLPAPEAAQAVARHIETFWDPRMRRTLEALAAAQDDSLDPLLVDAAGRLAEHATRSEPDAQP' A
#
# COMPACT_ATOMS: atom_id res chain seq x y z
N MET A 1 21.92 5.70 0.00
CA MET A 1 20.92 5.31 0.91
C MET A 1 20.07 4.23 0.39
N SER A 2 19.73 3.28 1.19
CA SER A 2 18.97 2.17 0.69
C SER A 2 17.50 2.36 1.00
N ILE A 3 16.66 1.91 0.10
CA ILE A 3 15.23 1.89 0.24
C ILE A 3 14.83 0.61 0.94
N THR A 4 13.81 0.64 1.77
CA THR A 4 13.36 -0.57 2.46
C THR A 4 12.84 -1.58 1.46
N ALA A 5 12.84 -2.84 1.86
CA ALA A 5 12.36 -3.91 1.00
C ALA A 5 10.91 -3.71 0.63
N GLU A 6 10.09 -3.32 1.60
CA GLU A 6 8.67 -3.10 1.34
C GLU A 6 8.44 -1.95 0.36
N ALA A 7 9.21 -0.88 0.48
CA ALA A 7 9.08 0.23 -0.45
C ALA A 7 9.47 -0.20 -1.86
N ARG A 8 10.55 -0.96 -1.98
CA ARG A 8 11.02 -1.41 -3.28
C ARG A 8 10.00 -2.34 -3.92
N MET A 9 9.52 -3.33 -3.16
CA MET A 9 8.56 -4.27 -3.68
C MET A 9 7.26 -3.58 -4.05
N GLY A 10 6.81 -2.67 -3.21
CA GLY A 10 5.59 -1.93 -3.49
C GLY A 10 5.71 -1.05 -4.72
N ASN A 11 6.85 -0.40 -4.89
CA ASN A 11 7.08 0.42 -6.08
C ASN A 11 7.08 -0.42 -7.35
N ASP A 12 7.61 -1.63 -7.28
CA ASP A 12 7.59 -2.52 -8.43
C ASP A 12 6.17 -2.91 -8.80
N ILE A 13 5.35 -3.18 -7.80
CA ILE A 13 3.94 -3.49 -8.05
C ILE A 13 3.24 -2.28 -8.66
N ALA A 14 3.48 -1.10 -8.12
CA ALA A 14 2.88 0.11 -8.65
C ALA A 14 3.24 0.30 -10.12
N ARG A 15 4.48 0.00 -10.46
CA ARG A 15 4.93 0.14 -11.83
C ARG A 15 4.19 -0.80 -12.77
N GLN A 16 3.89 -2.00 -12.31
CA GLN A 16 3.18 -2.98 -13.13
C GLN A 16 1.76 -2.53 -13.46
N PHE A 17 1.14 -1.75 -12.60
CA PHE A 17 -0.22 -1.29 -12.83
C PHE A 17 -0.30 0.15 -13.32
N GLY A 18 0.85 0.75 -13.63
CA GLY A 18 0.90 2.15 -14.03
C GLY A 18 0.20 2.46 -15.35
N HIS A 19 -0.12 1.44 -16.14
CA HIS A 19 -0.82 1.64 -17.39
C HIS A 19 -2.32 1.88 -17.20
N LEU A 20 -2.83 1.68 -16.00
CA LEU A 20 -4.24 1.90 -15.72
C LEU A 20 -4.47 3.33 -15.27
N PRO A 21 -5.71 3.84 -15.40
CA PRO A 21 -6.03 5.14 -14.81
C PRO A 21 -5.73 5.12 -13.31
N ALA A 22 -5.31 6.25 -12.77
CA ALA A 22 -4.80 6.31 -11.40
C ALA A 22 -5.68 5.66 -10.35
N PRO A 23 -6.99 5.92 -10.28
CA PRO A 23 -7.80 5.28 -9.25
C PRO A 23 -7.85 3.76 -9.39
N GLU A 24 -7.92 3.29 -10.61
CA GLU A 24 -7.96 1.84 -10.86
C GLU A 24 -6.62 1.21 -10.55
N ALA A 25 -5.54 1.90 -10.89
CA ALA A 25 -4.21 1.39 -10.59
C ALA A 25 -3.99 1.27 -9.09
N ALA A 26 -4.39 2.30 -8.34
CA ALA A 26 -4.23 2.29 -6.89
C ALA A 26 -5.02 1.15 -6.26
N GLN A 27 -6.22 0.93 -6.75
CA GLN A 27 -7.06 -0.15 -6.26
C GLN A 27 -6.43 -1.52 -6.57
N ALA A 28 -5.88 -1.68 -7.77
CA ALA A 28 -5.25 -2.93 -8.15
C ALA A 28 -4.02 -3.22 -7.30
N VAL A 29 -3.22 -2.19 -7.04
CA VAL A 29 -2.04 -2.32 -6.19
C VAL A 29 -2.46 -2.71 -4.78
N ALA A 30 -3.46 -2.03 -4.25
CA ALA A 30 -3.94 -2.31 -2.90
C ALA A 30 -4.45 -3.74 -2.78
N ARG A 31 -5.19 -4.19 -3.77
CA ARG A 31 -5.72 -5.55 -3.77
C ARG A 31 -4.60 -6.58 -3.85
N HIS A 32 -3.58 -6.31 -4.65
CA HIS A 32 -2.44 -7.21 -4.76
C HIS A 32 -1.72 -7.35 -3.41
N ILE A 33 -1.48 -6.22 -2.76
CA ILE A 33 -0.82 -6.20 -1.48
C ILE A 33 -1.65 -6.93 -0.43
N GLU A 34 -2.94 -6.66 -0.42
CA GLU A 34 -3.84 -7.29 0.54
C GLU A 34 -3.84 -8.82 0.38
N THR A 35 -3.73 -9.29 -0.84
CA THR A 35 -3.78 -10.71 -1.15
C THR A 35 -2.46 -11.42 -0.83
N PHE A 36 -1.33 -10.78 -1.10
CA PHE A 36 -0.05 -11.45 -1.07
C PHE A 36 0.89 -11.05 0.07
N TRP A 37 0.68 -9.88 0.67
CA TRP A 37 1.57 -9.42 1.74
C TRP A 37 1.00 -9.83 3.09
N ASP A 38 1.89 -10.17 4.02
CA ASP A 38 1.43 -10.47 5.37
C ASP A 38 1.15 -9.17 6.14
N PRO A 39 0.46 -9.22 7.27
CA PRO A 39 0.10 -8.01 8.01
C PRO A 39 1.29 -7.16 8.43
N ARG A 40 2.42 -7.78 8.73
CA ARG A 40 3.61 -7.04 9.14
C ARG A 40 4.14 -6.17 8.00
N MET A 41 4.19 -6.74 6.81
CA MET A 41 4.64 -6.01 5.63
C MET A 41 3.71 -4.85 5.32
N ARG A 42 2.42 -5.08 5.43
CA ARG A 42 1.45 -4.02 5.18
C ARG A 42 1.60 -2.88 6.18
N ARG A 43 1.84 -3.22 7.45
CA ARG A 43 2.03 -2.18 8.48
C ARG A 43 3.27 -1.35 8.21
N THR A 44 4.33 -2.00 7.74
CA THR A 44 5.55 -1.28 7.39
C THR A 44 5.27 -0.27 6.27
N LEU A 45 4.55 -0.70 5.25
CA LEU A 45 4.21 0.20 4.15
C LEU A 45 3.34 1.34 4.64
N GLU A 46 2.35 1.06 5.46
CA GLU A 46 1.46 2.09 5.98
C GLU A 46 2.23 3.11 6.82
N ALA A 47 3.19 2.65 7.61
CA ALA A 47 4.01 3.54 8.39
C ALA A 47 4.88 4.43 7.52
N LEU A 48 5.44 3.88 6.45
CA LEU A 48 6.23 4.66 5.51
C LEU A 48 5.38 5.72 4.83
N ALA A 49 4.18 5.34 4.43
CA ALA A 49 3.28 6.28 3.78
C ALA A 49 2.85 7.39 4.74
N ALA A 50 2.58 7.05 5.98
CA ALA A 50 2.21 8.03 6.98
C ALA A 50 3.35 9.00 7.28
N ALA A 51 4.58 8.51 7.17
CA ALA A 51 5.75 9.35 7.37
C ALA A 51 6.11 10.15 6.13
N GLN A 52 5.36 9.97 5.06
CA GLN A 52 5.58 10.69 3.79
C GLN A 52 6.97 10.42 3.23
N ASP A 53 7.33 9.15 3.24
CA ASP A 53 8.64 8.74 2.76
C ASP A 53 8.74 8.99 1.26
N ASP A 54 9.76 9.76 0.86
CA ASP A 54 9.93 10.16 -0.53
C ASP A 54 10.25 9.01 -1.46
N SER A 55 10.66 7.88 -0.93
CA SER A 55 11.01 6.74 -1.78
C SER A 55 9.79 6.04 -2.35
N LEU A 56 8.59 6.37 -1.86
CA LEU A 56 7.38 5.70 -2.32
C LEU A 56 6.82 6.35 -3.57
N ASP A 57 6.47 5.53 -4.53
CA ASP A 57 5.75 5.99 -5.72
C ASP A 57 4.41 6.59 -5.28
N PRO A 58 3.97 7.70 -5.85
CA PRO A 58 2.66 8.29 -5.48
C PRO A 58 1.51 7.30 -5.59
N LEU A 59 1.57 6.41 -6.55
CA LEU A 59 0.55 5.38 -6.71
C LEU A 59 0.55 4.44 -5.52
N LEU A 60 1.73 4.11 -5.01
CA LEU A 60 1.85 3.25 -3.86
C LEU A 60 1.34 3.94 -2.60
N VAL A 61 1.57 5.24 -2.48
CA VAL A 61 1.04 6.02 -1.36
C VAL A 61 -0.49 5.97 -1.36
N ASP A 62 -1.09 6.16 -2.54
CA ASP A 62 -2.53 6.07 -2.68
C ASP A 62 -3.03 4.69 -2.29
N ALA A 63 -2.35 3.65 -2.76
CA ALA A 63 -2.73 2.28 -2.43
C ALA A 63 -2.63 2.01 -0.94
N ALA A 64 -1.58 2.53 -0.29
CA ALA A 64 -1.43 2.35 1.14
C ALA A 64 -2.57 3.00 1.91
N GLY A 65 -3.03 4.16 1.44
CA GLY A 65 -4.17 4.83 2.05
C GLY A 65 -5.45 4.01 1.92
N ARG A 66 -5.63 3.38 0.77
CA ARG A 66 -6.80 2.52 0.57
C ARG A 66 -6.75 1.28 1.43
N LEU A 67 -5.55 0.73 1.64
CA LEU A 67 -5.38 -0.41 2.53
C LEU A 67 -5.75 -0.05 3.97
N ALA A 68 -5.29 1.10 4.42
CA ALA A 68 -5.58 1.53 5.78
C ALA A 68 -7.07 1.76 5.98
N GLU A 69 -7.71 2.38 5.01
CA GLU A 69 -9.14 2.59 5.04
C GLU A 69 -9.91 1.29 5.08
N HIS A 70 -9.50 0.34 4.25
CA HIS A 70 -10.16 -0.95 4.16
C HIS A 70 -10.01 -1.74 5.46
N ALA A 71 -8.83 -1.71 6.05
CA ALA A 71 -8.59 -2.39 7.31
C ALA A 71 -9.47 -1.83 8.41
N THR A 72 -9.61 -0.53 8.48
CA THR A 72 -10.45 0.11 9.46
C THR A 72 -11.90 -0.27 9.29
N ARG A 73 -12.34 -0.34 8.07
CA ARG A 73 -13.72 -0.65 7.75
C ARG A 73 -14.07 -2.09 7.98
N SER A 74 -13.19 -2.98 7.68
CA SER A 74 -13.41 -4.38 7.82
C SER A 74 -13.17 -4.89 9.21
N GLU A 75 -12.56 -4.11 10.08
CA GLU A 75 -12.29 -4.55 11.39
C GLU A 75 -13.51 -4.46 12.19
N PRO A 76 -14.06 -5.49 12.55
CA PRO A 76 -15.32 -5.49 13.17
C PRO A 76 -15.18 -4.85 14.49
N ASP A 77 -15.36 -4.24 14.73
CA ASP A 77 -15.21 -3.72 15.77
C ASP A 77 -14.79 -4.17 16.75
N ALA A 78 -14.25 -4.30 16.53
CA ALA A 78 -13.57 -4.53 17.41
C ALA A 78 -14.17 -4.21 18.63
N GLN A 79 -14.73 -4.20 18.78
CA GLN A 79 -15.05 -3.87 19.63
C GLN A 79 -15.30 -4.20 20.16
N PRO A 80 -15.27 -4.33 20.77
CA PRO A 80 -15.36 -4.62 21.64
C PRO A 80 -15.96 -4.64 22.18
#